data_b2c2f65ce32a8e5abb961d7dbf0f956b
#
_entry.id   b2c2f65ce32a8e5abb961d7dbf0f956b
#
_cell.length_a   1.000
_cell.length_b   1.000
_cell.length_c   1.000
_cell.angle_alpha   90.00
_cell.angle_beta   90.00
_cell.angle_gamma   90.00
#
_symmetry.space_group_name_H-M   'P 1'
#
loop_
_entity.id
_entity.type
_entity.pdbx_description
1 polymer ?
#
loop_
_entity_poly.entity_id
_entity_poly.type
_entity_poly.pdbx_seq_one_letter_code
_entity_poly.pdbx_strand_id
1 'polypeptide(L)'
;MKILKILLISFLFLGTTQLKSDEKNDEFKNKILKNIRCLICQGQSVYDSESDFASSIKLIVDKKIKEESSEEQIYEFLREKYGNWIVYNPQFNKNTYILWLLPLLFFLAGGAIIYRKTSNKNEK
;
A
#
# COMPACT_ATOMS: atom_id res chain seq x y z
N MET A 1 44.39 -11.58 33.99
CA MET A 1 44.15 -10.45 33.10
C MET A 1 43.62 -10.83 31.70
N LYS A 2 44.05 -11.95 31.09
CA LYS A 2 43.54 -12.37 29.75
C LYS A 2 42.07 -12.83 29.78
N ILE A 3 41.65 -13.53 30.83
CA ILE A 3 40.28 -14.03 30.99
C ILE A 3 39.26 -12.87 31.14
N LEU A 4 39.64 -11.83 31.89
CA LEU A 4 38.81 -10.65 32.08
C LEU A 4 38.57 -9.86 30.75
N LYS A 5 39.56 -9.80 29.86
CA LYS A 5 39.42 -9.21 28.55
C LYS A 5 38.51 -10.00 27.63
N ILE A 6 38.56 -11.34 27.69
CA ILE A 6 37.69 -12.24 26.90
C ILE A 6 36.23 -12.11 27.34
N LEU A 7 35.99 -12.03 28.67
CA LEU A 7 34.65 -11.80 29.22
C LEU A 7 34.06 -10.45 28.82
N LEU A 8 34.89 -9.38 28.79
CA LEU A 8 34.48 -8.06 28.42
C LEU A 8 34.13 -7.95 26.92
N ILE A 9 34.89 -8.65 26.06
CA ILE A 9 34.61 -8.73 24.62
C ILE A 9 33.34 -9.55 24.34
N SER A 10 33.14 -10.66 25.06
CA SER A 10 31.92 -11.46 24.96
C SER A 10 30.66 -10.68 25.38
N PHE A 11 30.76 -9.88 26.44
CA PHE A 11 29.66 -9.02 26.89
C PHE A 11 29.31 -7.90 25.87
N LEU A 12 30.32 -7.34 25.18
CA LEU A 12 30.10 -6.36 24.12
C LEU A 12 29.40 -6.95 22.90
N PHE A 13 29.65 -8.22 22.58
CA PHE A 13 29.03 -8.91 21.44
C PHE A 13 27.56 -9.32 21.69
N LEU A 14 27.14 -9.52 22.94
CA LEU A 14 25.75 -9.83 23.26
C LEU A 14 24.80 -8.62 23.20
N GLY A 15 25.35 -7.40 23.25
CA GLY A 15 24.56 -6.15 23.26
C GLY A 15 24.07 -5.66 21.91
N THR A 16 24.52 -6.22 20.78
CA THR A 16 24.30 -5.62 19.45
C THR A 16 23.16 -6.25 18.63
N THR A 17 22.43 -7.22 19.17
CA THR A 17 21.38 -7.94 18.41
C THR A 17 19.98 -7.35 18.52
N GLN A 18 19.75 -6.35 19.36
CA GLN A 18 18.41 -5.79 19.59
C GLN A 18 18.04 -4.62 18.63
N LEU A 19 19.02 -3.93 18.04
CA LEU A 19 18.73 -2.74 17.21
C LEU A 19 18.15 -3.04 15.82
N LYS A 20 18.30 -4.25 15.29
CA LYS A 20 17.93 -4.58 13.90
C LYS A 20 16.44 -4.93 13.72
N SER A 21 15.73 -5.24 14.82
CA SER A 21 14.30 -5.59 14.76
C SER A 21 13.40 -4.35 14.66
N ASP A 22 13.75 -3.26 15.33
CA ASP A 22 12.94 -2.05 15.35
C ASP A 22 13.00 -1.31 14.00
N GLU A 23 14.17 -1.21 13.38
CA GLU A 23 14.33 -0.56 12.09
C GLU A 23 13.51 -1.23 10.97
N LYS A 24 13.46 -2.56 10.96
CA LYS A 24 12.66 -3.31 9.97
C LYS A 24 11.16 -3.14 10.18
N ASN A 25 10.72 -3.07 11.43
CA ASN A 25 9.33 -2.84 11.78
C ASN A 25 8.89 -1.42 11.44
N ASP A 26 9.77 -0.43 11.63
CA ASP A 26 9.50 0.96 11.27
C ASP A 26 9.43 1.15 9.76
N GLU A 27 10.30 0.51 8.99
CA GLU A 27 10.23 0.54 7.53
C GLU A 27 8.93 -0.10 7.01
N PHE A 28 8.55 -1.25 7.56
CA PHE A 28 7.30 -1.93 7.22
C PHE A 28 6.07 -1.10 7.57
N LYS A 29 6.05 -0.50 8.75
CA LYS A 29 5.01 0.45 9.17
C LYS A 29 4.92 1.64 8.23
N ASN A 30 6.04 2.29 7.93
CA ASN A 30 6.10 3.45 7.06
C ASN A 30 5.59 3.14 5.65
N LYS A 31 5.92 1.97 5.12
CA LYS A 31 5.40 1.47 3.84
C LYS A 31 3.88 1.39 3.85
N ILE A 32 3.30 0.79 4.90
CA ILE A 32 1.84 0.68 5.05
C ILE A 32 1.19 2.06 5.15
N LEU A 33 1.71 2.94 6.02
CA LEU A 33 1.15 4.26 6.26
C LEU A 33 1.16 5.18 5.02
N LYS A 34 2.16 5.03 4.14
CA LYS A 34 2.23 5.75 2.86
C LYS A 34 1.15 5.31 1.88
N ASN A 35 0.68 4.06 1.98
CA ASN A 35 -0.37 3.51 1.14
C ASN A 35 -1.80 3.74 1.67
N ILE A 36 -1.94 4.37 2.83
CA ILE A 36 -3.22 4.69 3.46
C ILE A 36 -3.53 6.17 3.28
N ARG A 37 -4.74 6.47 2.83
CA ARG A 37 -5.25 7.85 2.70
C ARG A 37 -5.73 8.38 4.03
N CYS A 38 -5.36 9.62 4.34
CA CYS A 38 -6.02 10.38 5.36
C CYS A 38 -7.34 10.94 4.80
N LEU A 39 -8.48 10.42 5.26
CA LEU A 39 -9.80 10.74 4.70
C LEU A 39 -10.23 12.20 4.95
N ILE A 40 -9.66 12.86 5.97
CA ILE A 40 -9.98 14.25 6.36
C ILE A 40 -8.87 15.24 6.02
N CYS A 41 -7.77 14.80 5.38
CA CYS A 41 -6.56 15.59 5.14
C CYS A 41 -6.34 15.93 3.66
N GLN A 42 -7.38 16.20 2.91
CA GLN A 42 -7.32 16.61 1.50
C GLN A 42 -6.51 15.66 0.59
N GLY A 43 -6.55 14.36 0.86
CA GLY A 43 -5.90 13.33 0.03
C GLY A 43 -4.43 13.05 0.35
N GLN A 44 -3.90 13.60 1.44
CA GLN A 44 -2.57 13.25 1.93
C GLN A 44 -2.51 11.80 2.44
N SER A 45 -1.30 11.23 2.50
CA SER A 45 -1.11 9.93 3.15
C SER A 45 -1.22 10.07 4.67
N VAL A 46 -1.59 8.98 5.34
CA VAL A 46 -1.56 8.92 6.81
C VAL A 46 -0.13 9.12 7.33
N TYR A 47 0.87 8.72 6.56
CA TYR A 47 2.27 8.93 6.91
C TYR A 47 2.61 10.42 7.07
N ASP A 48 2.21 11.25 6.11
CA ASP A 48 2.53 12.68 6.04
C ASP A 48 1.59 13.56 6.86
N SER A 49 0.49 12.99 7.39
CA SER A 49 -0.52 13.73 8.13
C SER A 49 -0.32 13.63 9.64
N GLU A 50 -0.57 14.75 10.35
CA GLU A 50 -0.55 14.85 11.80
C GLU A 50 -1.94 15.03 12.41
N SER A 51 -3.02 14.81 11.64
CA SER A 51 -4.38 14.90 12.15
C SER A 51 -4.70 13.83 13.20
N ASP A 52 -5.70 14.06 14.03
CA ASP A 52 -6.18 13.10 15.03
C ASP A 52 -6.60 11.77 14.38
N PHE A 53 -7.18 11.84 13.18
CA PHE A 53 -7.51 10.66 12.39
C PHE A 53 -6.25 9.89 12.00
N ALA A 54 -5.24 10.57 11.44
CA ALA A 54 -3.99 9.94 11.04
C ALA A 54 -3.27 9.32 12.24
N SER A 55 -3.26 10.01 13.39
CA SER A 55 -2.69 9.50 14.64
C SER A 55 -3.39 8.22 15.11
N SER A 56 -4.71 8.19 15.03
CA SER A 56 -5.51 7.00 15.38
C SER A 56 -5.20 5.82 14.46
N ILE A 57 -5.07 6.05 13.14
CA ILE A 57 -4.69 5.01 12.18
C ILE A 57 -3.27 4.50 12.44
N LYS A 58 -2.32 5.40 12.72
CA LYS A 58 -0.93 5.02 13.08
C LYS A 58 -0.91 4.06 14.27
N LEU A 59 -1.71 4.33 15.31
CA LEU A 59 -1.83 3.45 16.48
C LEU A 59 -2.45 2.08 16.13
N ILE A 60 -3.48 2.06 15.28
CA ILE A 60 -4.12 0.83 14.83
C ILE A 60 -3.13 -0.04 14.06
N VAL A 61 -2.38 0.57 13.13
CA VAL A 61 -1.36 -0.13 12.34
C VAL A 61 -0.25 -0.68 13.24
N ASP A 62 0.24 0.10 14.21
CA ASP A 62 1.22 -0.37 15.21
C ASP A 62 0.72 -1.60 15.97
N LYS A 63 -0.53 -1.55 16.42
CA LYS A 63 -1.13 -2.68 17.14
C LYS A 63 -1.20 -3.92 16.26
N LYS A 64 -1.61 -3.78 15.00
CA LYS A 64 -1.71 -4.90 14.06
C LYS A 64 -0.34 -5.50 13.69
N ILE A 65 0.69 -4.67 13.58
CA ILE A 65 2.07 -5.14 13.36
C ILE A 65 2.56 -5.94 14.58
N LYS A 66 2.25 -5.48 15.81
CA LYS A 66 2.57 -6.23 17.03
C LYS A 66 1.81 -7.56 17.16
N GLU A 67 0.64 -7.65 16.54
CA GLU A 67 -0.17 -8.88 16.41
C GLU A 67 0.34 -9.78 15.26
N GLU A 68 1.49 -9.48 14.66
CA GLU A 68 2.10 -10.21 13.51
C GLU A 68 1.16 -10.31 12.29
N SER A 69 0.24 -9.36 12.14
CA SER A 69 -0.66 -9.30 10.99
C SER A 69 0.12 -8.98 9.70
N SER A 70 -0.21 -9.66 8.60
CA SER A 70 0.37 -9.36 7.29
C SER A 70 -0.12 -8.01 6.75
N GLU A 71 0.61 -7.43 5.79
CA GLU A 71 0.26 -6.17 5.12
C GLU A 71 -1.17 -6.22 4.55
N GLU A 72 -1.53 -7.32 3.90
CA GLU A 72 -2.86 -7.49 3.29
C GLU A 72 -3.97 -7.56 4.34
N GLN A 73 -3.75 -8.25 5.45
CA GLN A 73 -4.71 -8.32 6.56
C GLN A 73 -4.94 -6.94 7.20
N ILE A 74 -3.90 -6.12 7.28
CA ILE A 74 -4.01 -4.74 7.80
C ILE A 74 -4.86 -3.89 6.84
N TYR A 75 -4.60 -3.98 5.53
CA TYR A 75 -5.40 -3.26 4.54
C TYR A 75 -6.85 -3.74 4.49
N GLU A 76 -7.09 -5.04 4.59
CA GLU A 76 -8.46 -5.61 4.60
C GLU A 76 -9.24 -5.11 5.81
N PHE A 77 -8.65 -5.16 7.00
CA PHE A 77 -9.25 -4.62 8.21
C PHE A 77 -9.59 -3.12 8.09
N LEU A 78 -8.69 -2.33 7.50
CA LEU A 78 -8.93 -0.90 7.32
C LEU A 78 -10.02 -0.63 6.26
N ARG A 79 -10.08 -1.41 5.19
CA ARG A 79 -11.14 -1.33 4.17
C ARG A 79 -12.50 -1.70 4.73
N GLU A 80 -12.58 -2.73 5.55
CA GLU A 80 -13.82 -3.15 6.20
C GLU A 80 -14.37 -2.05 7.14
N LYS A 81 -13.48 -1.38 7.87
CA LYS A 81 -13.85 -0.38 8.86
C LYS A 81 -14.11 1.01 8.27
N TYR A 82 -13.34 1.42 7.27
CA TYR A 82 -13.35 2.78 6.71
C TYR A 82 -13.74 2.85 5.23
N GLY A 83 -13.94 1.72 4.60
CA GLY A 83 -14.27 1.60 3.18
C GLY A 83 -13.06 1.46 2.26
N ASN A 84 -13.32 1.07 1.01
CA ASN A 84 -12.28 0.79 0.01
C ASN A 84 -11.41 2.01 -0.35
N TRP A 85 -11.89 3.21 -0.06
CA TRP A 85 -11.22 4.49 -0.37
C TRP A 85 -9.99 4.77 0.49
N ILE A 86 -9.84 4.05 1.61
CA ILE A 86 -8.74 4.30 2.56
C ILE A 86 -7.39 3.87 2.01
N VAL A 87 -7.34 2.93 1.08
CA VAL A 87 -6.09 2.43 0.48
C VAL A 87 -5.94 3.00 -0.93
N TYR A 88 -4.73 3.49 -1.25
CA TYR A 88 -4.42 4.02 -2.59
C TYR A 88 -4.44 2.94 -3.68
N ASN A 89 -4.06 1.70 -3.32
CA ASN A 89 -4.00 0.61 -4.29
C ASN A 89 -5.40 0.07 -4.59
N PRO A 90 -5.95 0.29 -5.80
CA PRO A 90 -7.28 -0.20 -6.16
C PRO A 90 -7.25 -1.72 -6.27
N GLN A 91 -8.19 -2.38 -5.62
CA GLN A 91 -8.41 -3.81 -5.87
C GLN A 91 -9.03 -3.99 -7.25
N PHE A 92 -8.49 -4.93 -8.04
CA PHE A 92 -9.12 -5.41 -9.27
C PHE A 92 -10.35 -6.26 -8.92
N ASN A 93 -11.47 -5.60 -8.66
CA ASN A 93 -12.76 -6.25 -8.45
C ASN A 93 -13.44 -6.54 -9.80
N LYS A 94 -14.27 -7.60 -9.84
CA LYS A 94 -15.07 -7.97 -11.03
C LYS A 94 -15.85 -6.79 -11.61
N ASN A 95 -16.32 -5.87 -10.79
CA ASN A 95 -17.03 -4.67 -11.22
C ASN A 95 -16.14 -3.61 -11.88
N THR A 96 -14.85 -3.64 -11.61
CA THR A 96 -13.87 -2.68 -12.17
C THR A 96 -13.41 -3.09 -13.58
N TYR A 97 -13.54 -4.37 -13.96
CA TYR A 97 -13.23 -4.83 -15.33
C TYR A 97 -14.05 -4.11 -16.39
N ILE A 98 -15.32 -3.81 -16.12
CA ILE A 98 -16.20 -3.09 -17.06
C ILE A 98 -15.64 -1.71 -17.37
N LEU A 99 -15.09 -1.02 -16.35
CA LEU A 99 -14.52 0.33 -16.51
C LEU A 99 -13.29 0.33 -17.41
N TRP A 100 -12.48 -0.74 -17.35
CA TRP A 100 -11.27 -0.90 -18.17
C TRP A 100 -11.58 -1.41 -19.57
N LEU A 101 -12.62 -2.22 -19.71
CA LEU A 101 -13.02 -2.81 -20.99
C LEU A 101 -13.80 -1.82 -21.88
N LEU A 102 -14.49 -0.86 -21.25
CA LEU A 102 -15.34 0.13 -21.94
C LEU A 102 -14.57 1.00 -22.93
N PRO A 103 -13.43 1.64 -22.61
CA PRO A 103 -12.66 2.41 -23.58
C PRO A 103 -12.11 1.55 -24.73
N LEU A 104 -11.73 0.31 -24.45
CA LEU A 104 -11.26 -0.63 -25.48
C LEU A 104 -12.40 -0.96 -26.47
N LEU A 105 -13.62 -1.20 -25.99
CA LEU A 105 -14.80 -1.43 -26.80
C LEU A 105 -15.13 -0.24 -27.69
N PHE A 106 -15.07 0.99 -27.17
CA PHE A 106 -15.28 2.19 -27.96
C PHE A 106 -14.21 2.37 -29.02
N PHE A 107 -12.96 2.06 -28.71
CA PHE A 107 -11.86 2.15 -29.67
C PHE A 107 -12.03 1.16 -30.82
N LEU A 108 -12.40 -0.09 -30.53
CA LEU A 108 -12.67 -1.14 -31.53
C LEU A 108 -13.88 -0.79 -32.39
N ALA A 109 -14.99 -0.32 -31.77
CA ALA A 109 -16.20 0.05 -32.50
C ALA A 109 -15.94 1.27 -33.41
N GLY A 110 -15.28 2.31 -32.90
CA GLY A 110 -14.91 3.48 -33.67
C GLY A 110 -13.96 3.14 -34.83
N GLY A 111 -12.95 2.32 -34.60
CA GLY A 111 -12.04 1.85 -35.62
C GLY A 111 -12.75 1.04 -36.72
N ALA A 112 -13.68 0.16 -36.34
CA ALA A 112 -14.47 -0.63 -37.29
C ALA A 112 -15.36 0.25 -38.18
N ILE A 113 -15.99 1.29 -37.61
CA ILE A 113 -16.84 2.23 -38.36
C ILE A 113 -16.00 3.02 -39.36
N ILE A 114 -14.83 3.54 -38.95
CA ILE A 114 -13.91 4.27 -39.82
C ILE A 114 -13.41 3.37 -40.95
N TYR A 115 -12.97 2.16 -40.62
CA TYR A 115 -12.50 1.19 -41.61
C TYR A 115 -13.55 0.87 -42.66
N ARG A 116 -14.79 0.58 -42.25
CA ARG A 116 -15.94 0.32 -43.17
C ARG A 116 -16.24 1.52 -44.07
N LYS A 117 -16.20 2.74 -43.51
CA LYS A 117 -16.48 3.97 -44.27
C LYS A 117 -15.39 4.26 -45.31
N THR A 118 -14.12 3.98 -44.97
CA THR A 118 -12.97 4.20 -45.87
C THR A 118 -12.92 3.13 -46.96
N SER A 119 -13.22 1.89 -46.63
CA SER A 119 -13.27 0.79 -47.60
C SER A 119 -14.34 1.00 -48.67
N ASN A 120 -15.54 1.43 -48.29
CA ASN A 120 -16.63 1.73 -49.25
C ASN A 120 -16.38 2.94 -50.13
N LYS A 121 -15.40 3.83 -49.80
CA LYS A 121 -15.06 4.97 -50.61
C LYS A 121 -14.08 4.64 -51.73
N ASN A 122 -13.34 3.54 -51.60
CA ASN A 122 -12.37 3.11 -52.61
C ASN A 122 -12.97 2.23 -53.70
N GLU A 123 -14.27 1.87 -53.61
CA GLU A 123 -15.00 1.07 -54.60
C GLU A 123 -15.89 1.91 -55.57
N LYS A 124 -15.84 3.23 -55.45
CA LYS A 124 -16.49 4.19 -56.37
C LYS A 124 -15.42 5.00 -57.14
#